data_1249fff312b725086db3dc112475c142
#
_entry.id   1249fff312b725086db3dc112475c142
#
_cell.length_a   1.000
_cell.length_b   1.000
_cell.length_c   1.000
_cell.angle_alpha   90.00
_cell.angle_beta   90.00
_cell.angle_gamma   90.00
#
_symmetry.space_group_name_H-M   'P 1'
#
loop_
_entity.id
_entity.type
_entity.pdbx_description
1 polymer ?
#
loop_
_entity_poly.entity_id
_entity_poly.type
_entity_poly.pdbx_seq_one_letter_code
_entity_poly.pdbx_strand_id
1 'polypeptide(L)'
;MKRWMTIWATLLLAVVGQGQDIHFSQVDADPVLLNPAYSGFYEGVGRFGMVYRNQWASVSIPYQTLAVSGEMALWRGAGRKGLSVGMTVFNDHAGTLHYGTTSGHLSIAYYQPLNRAGTSILSVGLEGGFAQSGFDPSQAEMEDPSESFTVQTVRYGLLAAGVAWYWQAMSDLHAKVGFSVRNINRPNISYMQLDDTHLERRYSMFARAEFRKWQSISLLPVVLWQHQGKHSELVYGADLKWYIEEDGAREVSLRAGLAFRHADAIIANLMMEYGAFLFTFSYDANVSGLSVASGGIGAFEGGMVYRFTSGSKKTKRIKCPQY
;
A
#
# COMPACT_ATOMS: atom_id res chain seq x y z
N MET A 1 -45.21 -21.29 -4.61
CA MET A 1 -44.05 -21.88 -3.90
C MET A 1 -42.69 -21.51 -4.46
N LYS A 2 -42.48 -21.40 -5.78
CA LYS A 2 -41.15 -21.01 -6.35
C LYS A 2 -40.67 -19.57 -6.05
N ARG A 3 -41.57 -18.61 -5.88
CA ARG A 3 -41.24 -17.21 -5.55
C ARG A 3 -40.68 -17.01 -4.13
N TRP A 4 -41.07 -17.80 -3.18
CA TRP A 4 -40.61 -17.70 -1.78
C TRP A 4 -39.21 -18.29 -1.57
N MET A 5 -38.81 -19.26 -2.39
CA MET A 5 -37.43 -19.80 -2.35
C MET A 5 -36.37 -18.84 -2.88
N THR A 6 -36.74 -17.95 -3.81
CA THR A 6 -35.81 -16.94 -4.36
C THR A 6 -35.54 -15.82 -3.35
N ILE A 7 -36.50 -15.43 -2.55
CA ILE A 7 -36.35 -14.41 -1.49
C ILE A 7 -35.42 -14.89 -0.36
N TRP A 8 -35.50 -16.18 0.00
CA TRP A 8 -34.64 -16.76 1.02
C TRP A 8 -33.17 -16.95 0.53
N ALA A 9 -32.98 -17.17 -0.76
CA ALA A 9 -31.63 -17.25 -1.34
C ALA A 9 -30.94 -15.88 -1.42
N THR A 10 -31.68 -14.79 -1.59
CA THR A 10 -31.14 -13.43 -1.61
C THR A 10 -30.83 -12.90 -0.21
N LEU A 11 -31.59 -13.31 0.81
CA LEU A 11 -31.32 -12.92 2.21
C LEU A 11 -30.10 -13.63 2.82
N LEU A 12 -29.68 -14.77 2.27
CA LEU A 12 -28.49 -15.50 2.72
C LEU A 12 -27.18 -14.93 2.15
N LEU A 13 -27.26 -13.98 1.21
CA LEU A 13 -26.10 -13.29 0.62
C LEU A 13 -25.80 -11.93 1.28
N ALA A 14 -26.52 -11.54 2.32
CA ALA A 14 -26.08 -10.47 3.22
C ALA A 14 -24.89 -10.98 4.06
N VAL A 15 -23.81 -11.34 3.41
CA VAL A 15 -22.51 -11.47 4.03
C VAL A 15 -22.19 -10.10 4.59
N VAL A 16 -22.14 -10.00 5.91
CA VAL A 16 -21.65 -8.82 6.62
C VAL A 16 -20.30 -8.46 6.01
N GLY A 17 -20.29 -7.53 5.09
CA GLY A 17 -19.10 -7.00 4.45
C GLY A 17 -18.33 -6.24 5.53
N GLN A 18 -17.40 -6.91 6.22
CA GLN A 18 -16.43 -6.22 7.05
C GLN A 18 -15.54 -5.44 6.10
N GLY A 19 -15.57 -4.10 6.18
CA GLY A 19 -14.72 -3.24 5.38
C GLY A 19 -13.25 -3.63 5.58
N GLN A 20 -12.59 -3.96 4.49
CA GLN A 20 -11.15 -4.13 4.47
C GLN A 20 -10.49 -2.76 4.28
N ASP A 21 -9.33 -2.58 4.92
CA ASP A 21 -8.49 -1.42 4.61
C ASP A 21 -8.01 -1.50 3.16
N ILE A 22 -7.81 -0.33 2.56
CA ILE A 22 -7.23 -0.23 1.22
C ILE A 22 -5.88 -0.95 1.15
N HIS A 23 -5.63 -1.58 0.01
CA HIS A 23 -4.34 -2.17 -0.29
C HIS A 23 -3.95 -1.88 -1.74
N PHE A 24 -2.67 -1.63 -1.96
CA PHE A 24 -2.10 -1.45 -3.28
C PHE A 24 -1.28 -2.68 -3.65
N SER A 25 -1.36 -3.07 -4.92
CA SER A 25 -0.48 -4.11 -5.48
C SER A 25 0.97 -3.64 -5.55
N GLN A 26 1.16 -2.30 -5.62
CA GLN A 26 2.47 -1.66 -5.70
C GLN A 26 2.88 -1.00 -4.38
N VAL A 27 3.66 -1.73 -3.58
CA VAL A 27 4.18 -1.22 -2.29
C VAL A 27 5.14 -0.05 -2.46
N ASP A 28 5.82 0.05 -3.60
CA ASP A 28 6.89 1.04 -3.82
C ASP A 28 6.37 2.49 -3.94
N ALA A 29 5.10 2.66 -4.34
CA ALA A 29 4.51 3.99 -4.48
C ALA A 29 4.22 4.64 -3.12
N ASP A 30 3.71 3.88 -2.15
CA ASP A 30 3.48 4.32 -0.78
C ASP A 30 3.80 3.22 0.26
N PRO A 31 5.08 2.97 0.56
CA PRO A 31 5.47 1.94 1.52
C PRO A 31 5.10 2.29 2.97
N VAL A 32 4.91 3.58 3.31
CA VAL A 32 4.54 4.01 4.67
C VAL A 32 3.13 3.53 5.02
N LEU A 33 2.22 3.50 4.04
CA LEU A 33 0.88 2.96 4.23
C LEU A 33 0.89 1.46 4.58
N LEU A 34 1.90 0.72 4.10
CA LEU A 34 2.08 -0.69 4.48
C LEU A 34 2.70 -0.81 5.88
N ASN A 35 3.73 -0.01 6.18
CA ASN A 35 4.49 -0.12 7.42
C ASN A 35 5.10 1.24 7.80
N PRO A 36 4.74 1.85 8.94
CA PRO A 36 5.30 3.14 9.36
C PRO A 36 6.82 3.13 9.55
N ALA A 37 7.43 1.96 9.80
CA ALA A 37 8.89 1.85 9.90
C ALA A 37 9.63 2.03 8.57
N TYR A 38 8.93 2.12 7.43
CA TYR A 38 9.53 2.41 6.13
C TYR A 38 9.71 3.92 5.88
N SER A 39 9.12 4.78 6.72
CA SER A 39 9.28 6.22 6.61
C SER A 39 10.76 6.63 6.67
N GLY A 40 11.18 7.44 5.70
CA GLY A 40 12.54 7.98 5.61
C GLY A 40 13.62 7.04 5.09
N PHE A 41 13.26 5.82 4.72
CA PHE A 41 14.21 4.84 4.21
C PHE A 41 14.34 4.90 2.68
N TYR A 42 14.84 6.02 2.20
CA TYR A 42 15.09 6.30 0.78
C TYR A 42 16.36 7.17 0.63
N GLU A 43 16.88 7.24 -0.59
CA GLU A 43 17.95 8.19 -0.92
C GLU A 43 17.37 9.59 -1.15
N GLY A 44 17.99 10.60 -0.53
CA GLY A 44 17.53 11.98 -0.63
C GLY A 44 17.10 12.56 0.73
N VAL A 45 16.60 13.78 0.74
CA VAL A 45 16.17 14.50 1.95
C VAL A 45 14.67 14.38 2.18
N GLY A 46 13.91 14.09 1.13
CA GLY A 46 12.48 13.91 1.16
C GLY A 46 12.00 13.08 -0.02
N ARG A 47 10.76 12.59 0.09
CA ARG A 47 10.07 11.85 -0.95
C ARG A 47 8.62 12.29 -0.98
N PHE A 48 8.06 12.47 -2.18
CA PHE A 48 6.65 12.68 -2.43
C PHE A 48 6.15 11.55 -3.33
N GLY A 49 5.01 10.98 -3.01
CA GLY A 49 4.40 9.90 -3.78
C GLY A 49 2.91 10.14 -4.02
N MET A 50 2.43 9.65 -5.14
CA MET A 50 1.02 9.59 -5.47
C MET A 50 0.73 8.25 -6.15
N VAL A 51 -0.37 7.61 -5.78
CA VAL A 51 -0.84 6.36 -6.40
C VAL A 51 -2.34 6.40 -6.56
N TYR A 52 -2.79 5.97 -7.74
CA TYR A 52 -4.20 5.81 -8.08
C TYR A 52 -4.48 4.35 -8.42
N ARG A 53 -5.56 3.80 -7.88
CA ARG A 53 -6.06 2.46 -8.17
C ARG A 53 -7.51 2.54 -8.64
N ASN A 54 -7.82 1.77 -9.67
CA ASN A 54 -9.18 1.58 -10.17
C ASN A 54 -9.44 0.07 -10.27
N GLN A 55 -10.43 -0.42 -9.53
CA GLN A 55 -10.71 -1.85 -9.43
C GLN A 55 -12.15 -2.17 -9.81
N TRP A 56 -12.33 -3.29 -10.53
CA TRP A 56 -13.64 -3.83 -10.94
C TRP A 56 -14.49 -2.91 -11.82
N ALA A 57 -13.86 -2.08 -12.65
CA ALA A 57 -14.55 -1.20 -13.58
C ALA A 57 -15.44 -1.92 -14.60
N SER A 58 -15.24 -3.23 -14.81
CA SER A 58 -16.03 -4.06 -15.72
C SER A 58 -17.26 -4.71 -15.07
N VAL A 59 -17.37 -4.70 -13.73
CA VAL A 59 -18.43 -5.42 -13.00
C VAL A 59 -19.52 -4.47 -12.51
N SER A 60 -19.09 -3.30 -12.00
CA SER A 60 -19.96 -2.33 -11.35
C SER A 60 -19.36 -0.93 -11.43
N ILE A 61 -19.90 0.02 -10.66
CA ILE A 61 -19.21 1.29 -10.42
C ILE A 61 -17.90 0.96 -9.69
N PRO A 62 -16.76 1.36 -10.28
CA PRO A 62 -15.47 0.90 -9.83
C PRO A 62 -15.12 1.40 -8.41
N TYR A 63 -14.32 0.62 -7.71
CA TYR A 63 -13.60 1.10 -6.55
C TYR A 63 -12.44 1.97 -7.01
N GLN A 64 -12.39 3.19 -6.54
CA GLN A 64 -11.35 4.16 -6.90
C GLN A 64 -10.65 4.63 -5.63
N THR A 65 -9.35 4.44 -5.59
CA THR A 65 -8.51 4.86 -4.48
C THR A 65 -7.43 5.80 -4.99
N LEU A 66 -7.30 6.95 -4.37
CA LEU A 66 -6.20 7.89 -4.56
C LEU A 66 -5.47 8.06 -3.25
N ALA A 67 -4.17 7.83 -3.22
CA ALA A 67 -3.31 8.12 -2.08
C ALA A 67 -2.19 9.08 -2.48
N VAL A 68 -1.88 9.99 -1.56
CA VAL A 68 -0.76 10.94 -1.66
C VAL A 68 0.06 10.84 -0.40
N SER A 69 1.37 10.70 -0.55
CA SER A 69 2.29 10.59 0.58
C SER A 69 3.46 11.56 0.47
N GLY A 70 3.95 11.98 1.61
CA GLY A 70 5.16 12.77 1.75
C GLY A 70 5.99 12.25 2.91
N GLU A 71 7.30 12.20 2.72
CA GLU A 71 8.24 11.76 3.74
C GLU A 71 9.43 12.70 3.80
N MET A 72 9.94 12.92 4.99
CA MET A 72 11.12 13.76 5.20
C MET A 72 11.98 13.21 6.32
N ALA A 73 13.30 13.22 6.11
CA ALA A 73 14.25 12.95 7.16
C ALA A 73 14.39 14.21 8.05
N LEU A 74 14.00 14.11 9.32
CA LEU A 74 14.16 15.18 10.29
C LEU A 74 15.61 15.29 10.75
N TRP A 75 16.27 14.15 10.88
CA TRP A 75 17.64 14.09 11.32
C TRP A 75 18.35 12.86 10.76
N ARG A 76 19.60 13.05 10.36
CA ARG A 76 20.49 11.97 9.94
C ARG A 76 21.81 12.10 10.67
N GLY A 77 22.12 11.14 11.52
CA GLY A 77 23.35 11.07 12.29
C GLY A 77 24.43 10.23 11.61
N ALA A 78 25.61 10.24 12.20
CA ALA A 78 26.72 9.41 11.74
C ALA A 78 26.32 7.91 11.73
N GLY A 79 26.86 7.14 10.78
CA GLY A 79 26.64 5.70 10.68
C GLY A 79 25.25 5.29 10.20
N ARG A 80 24.52 6.18 9.50
CA ARG A 80 23.19 5.91 8.92
C ARG A 80 22.02 5.78 9.93
N LYS A 81 22.19 6.19 11.17
CA LYS A 81 21.06 6.34 12.10
C LYS A 81 20.25 7.60 11.76
N GLY A 82 18.96 7.59 12.05
CA GLY A 82 18.15 8.77 11.76
C GLY A 82 16.74 8.70 12.27
N LEU A 83 16.08 9.85 12.18
CA LEU A 83 14.67 10.06 12.50
C LEU A 83 13.99 10.65 11.28
N SER A 84 12.83 10.14 10.94
CA SER A 84 12.02 10.63 9.82
C SER A 84 10.57 10.74 10.21
N VAL A 85 9.84 11.54 9.44
CA VAL A 85 8.39 11.63 9.48
C VAL A 85 7.82 11.33 8.11
N GLY A 86 6.63 10.79 8.10
CA GLY A 86 5.83 10.55 6.91
C GLY A 86 4.40 11.02 7.14
N MET A 87 3.76 11.42 6.06
CA MET A 87 2.34 11.74 6.02
C MET A 87 1.74 11.03 4.81
N THR A 88 0.61 10.37 4.99
CA THR A 88 -0.19 9.82 3.90
C THR A 88 -1.63 10.29 4.06
N VAL A 89 -2.24 10.70 2.96
CA VAL A 89 -3.67 10.98 2.86
C VAL A 89 -4.21 10.14 1.74
N PHE A 90 -5.33 9.46 1.97
CA PHE A 90 -6.01 8.76 0.91
C PHE A 90 -7.51 9.01 0.92
N ASN A 91 -8.09 8.86 -0.24
CA ASN A 91 -9.54 8.80 -0.46
C ASN A 91 -9.85 7.52 -1.23
N ASP A 92 -10.77 6.74 -0.71
CA ASP A 92 -11.29 5.52 -1.31
C ASP A 92 -12.80 5.62 -1.40
N HIS A 93 -13.37 5.29 -2.56
CA HIS A 93 -14.81 5.31 -2.75
C HIS A 93 -15.28 4.26 -3.75
N ALA A 94 -16.51 3.79 -3.56
CA ALA A 94 -17.10 2.75 -4.38
C ALA A 94 -18.62 2.88 -4.47
N GLY A 95 -19.15 2.39 -5.57
CA GLY A 95 -20.59 2.25 -5.78
C GLY A 95 -21.35 3.57 -6.01
N THR A 96 -22.66 3.44 -6.32
CA THR A 96 -23.57 4.57 -6.58
C THR A 96 -23.78 5.47 -5.38
N LEU A 97 -23.73 4.92 -4.18
CA LEU A 97 -23.89 5.68 -2.93
C LEU A 97 -22.64 6.40 -2.50
N HIS A 98 -21.58 6.40 -3.33
CA HIS A 98 -20.28 6.97 -2.97
C HIS A 98 -19.79 6.54 -1.58
N TYR A 99 -20.07 5.25 -1.21
CA TYR A 99 -19.54 4.71 0.03
C TYR A 99 -18.03 4.80 0.01
N GLY A 100 -17.45 5.51 0.97
CA GLY A 100 -16.02 5.72 0.93
C GLY A 100 -15.41 6.12 2.27
N THR A 101 -14.08 6.09 2.28
CA THR A 101 -13.27 6.47 3.41
C THR A 101 -12.22 7.48 2.98
N THR A 102 -12.18 8.62 3.67
CA THR A 102 -11.06 9.55 3.60
C THR A 102 -10.25 9.44 4.87
N SER A 103 -8.94 9.27 4.75
CA SER A 103 -8.07 9.10 5.91
C SER A 103 -6.77 9.86 5.77
N GLY A 104 -6.26 10.36 6.90
CA GLY A 104 -4.95 11.01 7.01
C GLY A 104 -4.12 10.36 8.12
N HIS A 105 -2.86 10.11 7.84
CA HIS A 105 -1.91 9.41 8.72
C HIS A 105 -0.63 10.20 8.87
N LEU A 106 -0.09 10.25 10.08
CA LEU A 106 1.23 10.80 10.39
C LEU A 106 2.07 9.70 11.02
N SER A 107 3.24 9.44 10.46
CA SER A 107 4.18 8.44 10.93
C SER A 107 5.48 9.09 11.39
N ILE A 108 6.11 8.46 12.37
CA ILE A 108 7.48 8.76 12.80
C ILE A 108 8.25 7.45 12.86
N ALA A 109 9.46 7.43 12.29
CA ALA A 109 10.32 6.27 12.29
C ALA A 109 11.74 6.62 12.75
N TYR A 110 12.30 5.74 13.57
CA TYR A 110 13.70 5.80 13.96
C TYR A 110 14.43 4.57 13.42
N TYR A 111 15.56 4.80 12.77
CA TYR A 111 16.38 3.73 12.22
C TYR A 111 17.79 3.76 12.82
N GLN A 112 18.26 2.57 13.21
CA GLN A 112 19.51 2.33 13.90
C GLN A 112 20.32 1.28 13.16
N PRO A 113 21.56 1.60 12.72
CA PRO A 113 22.49 0.60 12.25
C PRO A 113 22.83 -0.40 13.36
N LEU A 114 22.79 -1.68 13.03
CA LEU A 114 23.13 -2.78 13.95
C LEU A 114 24.62 -3.12 13.90
N ASN A 115 25.35 -2.61 12.88
CA ASN A 115 26.79 -2.80 12.73
C ASN A 115 27.48 -1.48 12.33
N ARG A 116 28.81 -1.43 12.53
CA ARG A 116 29.60 -0.23 12.22
C ARG A 116 29.65 0.08 10.72
N ALA A 117 29.53 -0.92 9.86
CA ALA A 117 29.54 -0.75 8.41
C ALA A 117 28.23 -0.14 7.87
N GLY A 118 27.15 -0.12 8.69
CA GLY A 118 25.85 0.35 8.26
C GLY A 118 25.18 -0.57 7.23
N THR A 119 25.60 -1.83 7.13
CA THR A 119 25.05 -2.82 6.21
C THR A 119 23.85 -3.57 6.77
N SER A 120 23.55 -3.39 8.05
CA SER A 120 22.38 -3.93 8.72
C SER A 120 21.72 -2.82 9.52
N ILE A 121 20.47 -2.50 9.23
CA ILE A 121 19.75 -1.37 9.82
C ILE A 121 18.38 -1.86 10.28
N LEU A 122 18.06 -1.62 11.54
CA LEU A 122 16.76 -1.83 12.12
C LEU A 122 16.00 -0.50 12.14
N SER A 123 14.75 -0.50 11.73
CA SER A 123 13.84 0.64 11.83
C SER A 123 12.63 0.27 12.68
N VAL A 124 12.16 1.20 13.48
CA VAL A 124 10.91 1.10 14.24
C VAL A 124 10.07 2.34 13.94
N GLY A 125 8.79 2.14 13.67
CA GLY A 125 7.88 3.22 13.31
C GLY A 125 6.58 3.16 14.10
N LEU A 126 6.04 4.34 14.38
CA LEU A 126 4.71 4.54 14.96
C LEU A 126 3.91 5.46 14.05
N GLU A 127 2.59 5.28 14.03
CA GLU A 127 1.69 6.08 13.24
C GLU A 127 0.41 6.38 14.01
N GLY A 128 -0.05 7.62 13.91
CA GLY A 128 -1.37 8.05 14.31
C GLY A 128 -2.14 8.55 13.09
N GLY A 129 -3.42 8.23 13.01
CA GLY A 129 -4.26 8.63 11.89
C GLY A 129 -5.67 8.98 12.33
N PHE A 130 -6.39 9.60 11.41
CA PHE A 130 -7.80 9.94 11.53
C PHE A 130 -8.50 9.59 10.24
N ALA A 131 -9.66 8.95 10.35
CA ALA A 131 -10.46 8.56 9.20
C ALA A 131 -11.92 9.01 9.37
N GLN A 132 -12.54 9.29 8.23
CA GLN A 132 -13.95 9.53 8.08
C GLN A 132 -14.49 8.58 7.01
N SER A 133 -15.44 7.73 7.39
CA SER A 133 -16.17 6.86 6.46
C SER A 133 -17.61 7.32 6.39
N GLY A 134 -18.21 7.20 5.21
CA GLY A 134 -19.58 7.61 4.99
C GLY A 134 -20.13 7.19 3.65
N PHE A 135 -21.44 7.44 3.45
CA PHE A 135 -22.11 7.24 2.17
C PHE A 135 -23.13 8.36 1.94
N ASP A 136 -23.44 8.62 0.68
CA ASP A 136 -24.43 9.62 0.26
C ASP A 136 -25.75 8.91 -0.09
N PRO A 137 -26.77 8.95 0.77
CA PRO A 137 -28.05 8.33 0.51
C PRO A 137 -28.89 9.06 -0.54
N SER A 138 -28.54 10.28 -0.93
CA SER A 138 -29.30 11.05 -1.95
C SER A 138 -29.29 10.39 -3.33
N GLN A 139 -28.35 9.48 -3.56
CA GLN A 139 -28.22 8.69 -4.78
C GLN A 139 -28.93 7.32 -4.69
N ALA A 140 -29.57 7.00 -3.56
CA ALA A 140 -30.31 5.77 -3.39
C ALA A 140 -31.67 5.86 -4.09
N GLU A 141 -31.98 4.91 -4.98
CA GLU A 141 -33.36 4.69 -5.43
C GLU A 141 -34.10 3.95 -4.33
N MET A 142 -35.03 4.63 -3.67
CA MET A 142 -35.84 4.07 -2.60
C MET A 142 -37.19 3.60 -3.16
N GLU A 143 -37.62 2.40 -2.76
CA GLU A 143 -38.95 1.91 -3.10
C GLU A 143 -40.06 2.72 -2.39
N ASP A 144 -39.79 3.26 -1.18
CA ASP A 144 -40.66 4.14 -0.44
C ASP A 144 -40.10 5.56 -0.35
N PRO A 145 -40.72 6.55 -1.02
CA PRO A 145 -40.29 7.96 -0.97
C PRO A 145 -40.36 8.60 0.43
N SER A 146 -41.00 7.96 1.39
CA SER A 146 -41.09 8.43 2.78
C SER A 146 -39.90 8.04 3.63
N GLU A 147 -39.06 7.10 3.16
CA GLU A 147 -37.82 6.74 3.82
C GLU A 147 -36.75 7.81 3.55
N SER A 148 -36.33 8.48 4.59
CA SER A 148 -35.20 9.42 4.51
C SER A 148 -34.02 8.87 5.31
N PHE A 149 -32.93 8.59 4.62
CA PHE A 149 -31.65 8.32 5.29
C PHE A 149 -30.95 9.63 5.57
N THR A 150 -30.61 9.86 6.80
CA THR A 150 -29.68 10.94 7.16
C THR A 150 -28.27 10.53 6.71
N VAL A 151 -27.49 11.47 6.13
CA VAL A 151 -26.08 11.22 5.80
C VAL A 151 -25.39 10.65 7.03
N GLN A 152 -24.95 9.43 6.93
CA GLN A 152 -24.27 8.76 8.03
C GLN A 152 -22.77 8.82 7.79
N THR A 153 -22.10 9.51 8.69
CA THR A 153 -20.64 9.64 8.68
C THR A 153 -20.12 9.19 10.02
N VAL A 154 -19.15 8.31 10.00
CA VAL A 154 -18.41 7.85 11.19
C VAL A 154 -16.99 8.38 11.12
N ARG A 155 -16.51 8.92 12.24
CA ARG A 155 -15.15 9.44 12.40
C ARG A 155 -14.43 8.68 13.50
N TYR A 156 -13.20 8.29 13.21
CA TYR A 156 -12.43 7.47 14.15
C TYR A 156 -10.93 7.72 14.04
N GLY A 157 -10.24 7.53 15.16
CA GLY A 157 -8.79 7.58 15.25
C GLY A 157 -8.18 6.23 14.96
N LEU A 158 -6.98 6.22 14.39
CA LEU A 158 -6.21 5.05 13.98
C LEU A 158 -4.83 5.07 14.61
N LEU A 159 -4.34 3.90 15.04
CA LEU A 159 -2.99 3.72 15.52
C LEU A 159 -2.33 2.55 14.80
N ALA A 160 -1.06 2.73 14.43
CA ALA A 160 -0.26 1.68 13.84
C ALA A 160 1.17 1.68 14.39
N ALA A 161 1.82 0.52 14.32
CA ALA A 161 3.21 0.35 14.67
C ALA A 161 3.85 -0.64 13.71
N GLY A 162 5.17 -0.51 13.51
CA GLY A 162 5.89 -1.42 12.66
C GLY A 162 7.37 -1.49 12.98
N VAL A 163 7.99 -2.55 12.45
CA VAL A 163 9.42 -2.78 12.48
C VAL A 163 9.87 -3.18 11.08
N ALA A 164 11.06 -2.75 10.70
CA ALA A 164 11.67 -3.13 9.44
C ALA A 164 13.17 -3.38 9.63
N TRP A 165 13.69 -4.35 8.91
CA TRP A 165 15.08 -4.68 8.88
C TRP A 165 15.59 -4.65 7.45
N TYR A 166 16.67 -3.90 7.25
CA TYR A 166 17.39 -3.78 6.00
C TYR A 166 18.74 -4.43 6.15
N TRP A 167 19.07 -5.30 5.23
CA TRP A 167 20.31 -6.05 5.27
C TRP A 167 20.98 -6.08 3.91
N GLN A 168 22.21 -5.63 3.88
CA GLN A 168 23.11 -5.79 2.75
C GLN A 168 24.11 -6.90 3.11
N ALA A 169 23.82 -8.13 2.64
CA ALA A 169 24.64 -9.28 2.93
C ALA A 169 25.97 -9.24 2.20
N MET A 170 25.92 -8.80 0.95
CA MET A 170 27.05 -8.68 0.01
C MET A 170 26.85 -7.41 -0.84
N SER A 171 27.82 -7.06 -1.67
CA SER A 171 27.69 -5.93 -2.60
C SER A 171 26.55 -6.07 -3.60
N ASP A 172 26.18 -7.31 -3.88
CA ASP A 172 25.20 -7.74 -4.89
C ASP A 172 23.92 -8.36 -4.28
N LEU A 173 23.80 -8.40 -2.95
CA LEU A 173 22.64 -8.93 -2.24
C LEU A 173 22.14 -7.95 -1.19
N HIS A 174 20.96 -7.41 -1.43
CA HIS A 174 20.21 -6.57 -0.49
C HIS A 174 18.88 -7.22 -0.13
N ALA A 175 18.44 -7.06 1.11
CA ALA A 175 17.15 -7.55 1.55
C ALA A 175 16.46 -6.54 2.45
N LYS A 176 15.13 -6.54 2.40
CA LYS A 176 14.24 -5.78 3.27
C LYS A 176 13.15 -6.71 3.78
N VAL A 177 12.96 -6.73 5.10
CA VAL A 177 11.87 -7.43 5.75
C VAL A 177 11.19 -6.47 6.70
N GLY A 178 9.87 -6.51 6.79
CA GLY A 178 9.13 -5.68 7.73
C GLY A 178 7.87 -6.38 8.21
N PHE A 179 7.47 -6.01 9.41
CA PHE A 179 6.22 -6.40 10.03
C PHE A 179 5.52 -5.18 10.59
N SER A 180 4.22 -5.08 10.40
CA SER A 180 3.40 -4.00 10.96
C SER A 180 2.05 -4.48 11.44
N VAL A 181 1.51 -3.72 12.38
CA VAL A 181 0.14 -3.86 12.87
C VAL A 181 -0.54 -2.51 12.74
N ARG A 182 -1.64 -2.46 11.98
CA ARG A 182 -2.50 -1.28 11.84
C ARG A 182 -3.80 -1.49 12.59
N ASN A 183 -4.52 -0.40 12.87
CA ASN A 183 -5.78 -0.43 13.62
C ASN A 183 -5.63 -1.08 15.01
N ILE A 184 -4.51 -0.79 15.70
CA ILE A 184 -4.17 -1.41 16.99
C ILE A 184 -5.28 -1.17 18.03
N ASN A 185 -5.87 0.02 17.96
CA ASN A 185 -6.94 0.48 18.87
C ASN A 185 -8.33 -0.07 18.50
N ARG A 186 -8.50 -0.78 17.36
CA ARG A 186 -9.78 -1.33 16.91
C ARG A 186 -10.93 -0.33 17.04
N PRO A 187 -10.89 0.82 16.35
CA PRO A 187 -11.93 1.83 16.51
C PRO A 187 -13.30 1.29 16.16
N ASN A 188 -14.33 1.77 16.86
CA ASN A 188 -15.72 1.51 16.47
C ASN A 188 -16.03 2.30 15.20
N ILE A 189 -16.54 1.59 14.19
CA ILE A 189 -16.90 2.13 12.86
C ILE A 189 -18.39 1.99 12.58
N SER A 190 -19.20 1.70 13.60
CA SER A 190 -20.65 1.54 13.46
C SER A 190 -21.33 2.86 13.07
N TYR A 191 -22.23 2.79 12.10
CA TYR A 191 -23.12 3.88 11.72
C TYR A 191 -24.33 4.00 12.66
N MET A 192 -24.65 2.94 13.39
CA MET A 192 -25.74 2.89 14.34
C MET A 192 -25.18 2.86 15.77
N GLN A 193 -25.73 3.70 16.65
CA GLN A 193 -25.25 3.78 18.04
C GLN A 193 -25.42 2.47 18.85
N LEU A 194 -26.26 1.57 18.37
CA LEU A 194 -26.60 0.29 19.02
C LEU A 194 -25.75 -0.88 18.54
N ASP A 195 -24.94 -0.69 17.51
CA ASP A 195 -24.10 -1.74 16.93
C ASP A 195 -22.63 -1.53 17.32
N ASP A 196 -21.94 -2.60 17.68
CA ASP A 196 -20.54 -2.58 18.14
C ASP A 196 -19.62 -3.16 17.06
N THR A 197 -19.58 -2.47 15.91
CA THR A 197 -18.76 -2.89 14.76
C THR A 197 -17.39 -2.24 14.84
N HIS A 198 -16.36 -3.04 15.08
CA HIS A 198 -14.98 -2.60 15.16
C HIS A 198 -14.20 -2.85 13.87
N LEU A 199 -13.34 -1.90 13.51
CA LEU A 199 -12.34 -2.10 12.48
C LEU A 199 -11.27 -3.08 13.00
N GLU A 200 -11.14 -4.21 12.31
CA GLU A 200 -10.21 -5.26 12.72
C GLU A 200 -8.75 -4.85 12.51
N ARG A 201 -7.86 -5.37 13.36
CA ARG A 201 -6.41 -5.17 13.20
C ARG A 201 -5.95 -5.78 11.90
N ARG A 202 -5.10 -5.04 11.17
CA ARG A 202 -4.40 -5.55 10.00
C ARG A 202 -2.95 -5.83 10.34
N TYR A 203 -2.56 -7.07 10.16
CA TYR A 203 -1.19 -7.54 10.26
C TYR A 203 -0.60 -7.61 8.86
N SER A 204 0.61 -7.09 8.67
CA SER A 204 1.29 -7.14 7.38
C SER A 204 2.73 -7.60 7.56
N MET A 205 3.16 -8.54 6.74
CA MET A 205 4.55 -8.97 6.64
C MET A 205 5.02 -8.84 5.19
N PHE A 206 6.10 -8.13 4.98
CA PHE A 206 6.66 -7.89 3.68
C PHE A 206 8.13 -8.28 3.65
N ALA A 207 8.54 -8.95 2.59
CA ALA A 207 9.94 -9.25 2.32
C ALA A 207 10.25 -9.05 0.84
N ARG A 208 11.38 -8.42 0.55
CA ARG A 208 11.96 -8.28 -0.78
C ARG A 208 13.47 -8.45 -0.69
N ALA A 209 14.03 -9.14 -1.66
CA ALA A 209 15.47 -9.16 -1.85
C ALA A 209 15.82 -8.61 -3.24
N GLU A 210 17.03 -8.15 -3.41
CA GLU A 210 17.62 -7.79 -4.70
C GLU A 210 18.90 -8.58 -4.87
N PHE A 211 18.94 -9.39 -5.92
CA PHE A 211 20.10 -10.17 -6.34
C PHE A 211 20.68 -9.56 -7.60
N ARG A 212 21.80 -8.86 -7.48
CA ARG A 212 22.49 -8.22 -8.60
C ARG A 212 23.72 -9.03 -9.02
N LYS A 213 23.46 -10.19 -9.62
CA LYS A 213 24.54 -11.07 -10.09
C LYS A 213 25.21 -10.56 -11.38
N TRP A 214 24.46 -9.83 -12.21
CA TRP A 214 24.94 -9.25 -13.47
C TRP A 214 25.04 -7.74 -13.33
N GLN A 215 26.01 -7.13 -14.03
CA GLN A 215 26.25 -5.68 -13.90
C GLN A 215 25.02 -4.82 -14.18
N SER A 216 24.18 -5.24 -15.14
CA SER A 216 23.05 -4.45 -15.61
C SER A 216 21.69 -5.01 -15.25
N ILE A 217 21.61 -6.16 -14.55
CA ILE A 217 20.34 -6.82 -14.25
C ILE A 217 20.31 -7.31 -12.81
N SER A 218 19.22 -7.00 -12.13
CA SER A 218 18.89 -7.56 -10.82
C SER A 218 17.59 -8.37 -10.87
N LEU A 219 17.51 -9.43 -10.07
CA LEU A 219 16.29 -10.18 -9.77
C LEU A 219 15.77 -9.74 -8.41
N LEU A 220 14.48 -9.37 -8.33
CA LEU A 220 13.84 -8.85 -7.12
C LEU A 220 12.65 -9.73 -6.71
N PRO A 221 12.86 -10.86 -6.03
CA PRO A 221 11.76 -11.62 -5.45
C PRO A 221 11.07 -10.82 -4.35
N VAL A 222 9.75 -10.98 -4.25
CA VAL A 222 8.88 -10.28 -3.30
C VAL A 222 7.85 -11.22 -2.71
N VAL A 223 7.57 -11.04 -1.43
CA VAL A 223 6.46 -11.68 -0.71
C VAL A 223 5.79 -10.63 0.17
N LEU A 224 4.47 -10.57 0.12
CA LEU A 224 3.62 -9.78 1.00
C LEU A 224 2.52 -10.69 1.54
N TRP A 225 2.43 -10.77 2.85
CA TRP A 225 1.30 -11.38 3.54
C TRP A 225 0.57 -10.34 4.35
N GLN A 226 -0.77 -10.34 4.26
CA GLN A 226 -1.64 -9.48 5.04
C GLN A 226 -2.79 -10.28 5.61
N HIS A 227 -3.24 -9.90 6.81
CA HIS A 227 -4.37 -10.53 7.48
C HIS A 227 -5.18 -9.48 8.23
N GLN A 228 -6.49 -9.42 7.96
CA GLN A 228 -7.43 -8.53 8.64
C GLN A 228 -8.77 -9.23 8.84
N GLY A 229 -9.19 -9.39 10.10
CA GLY A 229 -10.43 -10.07 10.45
C GLY A 229 -10.46 -11.51 9.94
N LYS A 230 -11.33 -11.81 8.99
CA LYS A 230 -11.47 -13.14 8.36
C LYS A 230 -10.71 -13.26 7.04
N HIS A 231 -10.07 -12.19 6.57
CA HIS A 231 -9.43 -12.14 5.27
C HIS A 231 -7.92 -12.26 5.40
N SER A 232 -7.34 -13.09 4.56
CA SER A 232 -5.89 -13.22 4.41
C SER A 232 -5.54 -13.08 2.94
N GLU A 233 -4.49 -12.33 2.67
CA GLU A 233 -3.92 -12.14 1.35
C GLU A 233 -2.45 -12.57 1.37
N LEU A 234 -2.03 -13.29 0.36
CA LEU A 234 -0.63 -13.63 0.12
C LEU A 234 -0.28 -13.28 -1.32
N VAL A 235 0.62 -12.32 -1.49
CA VAL A 235 1.19 -11.94 -2.78
C VAL A 235 2.64 -12.37 -2.83
N TYR A 236 3.04 -13.05 -3.90
CA TYR A 236 4.43 -13.47 -4.12
C TYR A 236 4.77 -13.40 -5.60
N GLY A 237 6.02 -13.07 -5.89
CA GLY A 237 6.45 -12.92 -7.28
C GLY A 237 7.90 -12.46 -7.38
N ALA A 238 8.27 -12.00 -8.57
CA ALA A 238 9.57 -11.43 -8.80
C ALA A 238 9.53 -10.41 -9.94
N ASP A 239 10.38 -9.39 -9.82
CA ASP A 239 10.66 -8.42 -10.86
C ASP A 239 12.10 -8.60 -11.37
N LEU A 240 12.33 -8.26 -12.63
CA LEU A 240 13.64 -8.05 -13.23
C LEU A 240 13.86 -6.55 -13.36
N LYS A 241 14.99 -6.05 -12.88
CA LYS A 241 15.39 -4.65 -12.98
C LYS A 241 16.59 -4.54 -13.89
N TRP A 242 16.47 -3.75 -14.96
CA TRP A 242 17.55 -3.35 -15.86
C TRP A 242 18.06 -1.98 -15.48
N TYR A 243 19.36 -1.89 -15.25
CA TYR A 243 20.08 -0.63 -15.09
C TYR A 243 20.60 -0.19 -16.46
N ILE A 244 19.97 0.85 -17.02
CA ILE A 244 20.28 1.37 -18.36
C ILE A 244 21.42 2.38 -18.26
N GLU A 245 21.37 3.26 -17.25
CA GLU A 245 22.39 4.27 -16.99
C GLU A 245 22.57 4.43 -15.46
N GLU A 246 23.78 4.22 -14.95
CA GLU A 246 24.08 4.35 -13.52
C GLU A 246 25.06 5.46 -13.20
N ASP A 247 26.00 5.74 -14.08
CA ASP A 247 27.13 6.68 -13.86
C ASP A 247 26.94 8.03 -14.55
N GLY A 248 25.81 8.21 -15.24
CA GLY A 248 25.44 9.44 -15.92
C GLY A 248 24.93 10.54 -14.99
N ALA A 249 24.55 11.64 -15.59
CA ALA A 249 23.88 12.74 -14.89
C ALA A 249 22.52 12.34 -14.31
N ARG A 250 21.95 11.24 -14.82
CA ARG A 250 20.63 10.70 -14.44
C ARG A 250 20.72 9.19 -14.36
N GLU A 251 20.28 8.64 -13.24
CA GLU A 251 20.10 7.20 -13.12
C GLU A 251 18.84 6.80 -13.88
N VAL A 252 18.93 5.79 -14.75
CA VAL A 252 17.81 5.26 -15.53
C VAL A 252 17.75 3.76 -15.33
N SER A 253 16.61 3.27 -14.87
CA SER A 253 16.34 1.83 -14.79
C SER A 253 14.91 1.50 -15.16
N LEU A 254 14.71 0.30 -15.70
CA LEU A 254 13.41 -0.29 -15.99
C LEU A 254 13.24 -1.55 -15.17
N ARG A 255 12.08 -1.73 -14.55
CA ARG A 255 11.73 -2.92 -13.79
C ARG A 255 10.41 -3.48 -14.31
N ALA A 256 10.37 -4.75 -14.61
CA ALA A 256 9.17 -5.46 -15.03
C ALA A 256 9.09 -6.81 -14.33
N GLY A 257 7.90 -7.25 -13.97
CA GLY A 257 7.73 -8.50 -13.27
C GLY A 257 6.29 -8.99 -13.17
N LEU A 258 6.18 -10.15 -12.57
CA LEU A 258 4.91 -10.81 -12.31
C LEU A 258 4.83 -11.19 -10.83
N ALA A 259 3.66 -10.97 -10.25
CA ALA A 259 3.31 -11.46 -8.93
C ALA A 259 1.96 -12.18 -8.97
N PHE A 260 1.74 -13.04 -8.02
CA PHE A 260 0.50 -13.81 -7.85
C PHE A 260 -0.12 -13.44 -6.51
N ARG A 261 -1.33 -12.90 -6.55
CA ARG A 261 -2.19 -12.84 -5.37
C ARG A 261 -2.89 -14.19 -5.28
N HIS A 262 -2.53 -14.94 -4.23
CA HIS A 262 -2.94 -16.34 -4.08
C HIS A 262 -4.46 -16.49 -4.20
N ALA A 263 -4.91 -17.39 -5.09
CA ALA A 263 -6.31 -17.69 -5.39
C ALA A 263 -7.17 -16.49 -5.88
N ASP A 264 -6.54 -15.36 -6.27
CA ASP A 264 -7.29 -14.16 -6.69
C ASP A 264 -6.83 -13.61 -8.05
N ALA A 265 -5.57 -13.17 -8.19
CA ALA A 265 -5.14 -12.46 -9.39
C ALA A 265 -3.69 -12.73 -9.78
N ILE A 266 -3.39 -12.52 -11.06
CA ILE A 266 -2.03 -12.37 -11.58
C ILE A 266 -1.79 -10.86 -11.73
N ILE A 267 -0.68 -10.37 -11.19
CA ILE A 267 -0.31 -8.96 -11.18
C ILE A 267 0.89 -8.77 -12.09
N ALA A 268 0.72 -8.01 -13.16
CA ALA A 268 1.83 -7.58 -14.01
C ALA A 268 2.31 -6.20 -13.54
N ASN A 269 3.61 -6.06 -13.28
CA ASN A 269 4.25 -4.84 -12.78
C ASN A 269 5.18 -4.25 -13.84
N LEU A 270 5.16 -2.93 -13.99
CA LEU A 270 6.12 -2.16 -14.75
C LEU A 270 6.50 -0.91 -13.97
N MET A 271 7.81 -0.65 -13.82
CA MET A 271 8.31 0.53 -13.14
C MET A 271 9.49 1.11 -13.90
N MET A 272 9.57 2.43 -13.94
CA MET A 272 10.65 3.18 -14.57
C MET A 272 11.21 4.20 -13.60
N GLU A 273 12.50 4.12 -13.32
CA GLU A 273 13.25 5.15 -12.61
C GLU A 273 13.95 6.05 -13.62
N TYR A 274 13.77 7.35 -13.48
CA TYR A 274 14.41 8.37 -14.30
C TYR A 274 14.87 9.53 -13.43
N GLY A 275 16.13 9.53 -13.05
CA GLY A 275 16.68 10.50 -12.12
C GLY A 275 15.99 10.48 -10.77
N ALA A 276 15.28 11.57 -10.45
CA ALA A 276 14.55 11.70 -9.19
C ALA A 276 13.15 11.08 -9.21
N PHE A 277 12.65 10.71 -10.39
CA PHE A 277 11.31 10.18 -10.56
C PHE A 277 11.30 8.65 -10.58
N LEU A 278 10.25 8.06 -10.00
CA LEU A 278 9.85 6.68 -10.18
C LEU A 278 8.40 6.67 -10.66
N PHE A 279 8.16 6.09 -11.82
CA PHE A 279 6.83 5.82 -12.34
C PHE A 279 6.52 4.35 -12.15
N THR A 280 5.28 4.05 -11.72
CA THR A 280 4.85 2.69 -11.44
C THR A 280 3.51 2.41 -12.11
N PHE A 281 3.38 1.23 -12.71
CA PHE A 281 2.15 0.74 -13.32
C PHE A 281 1.97 -0.71 -12.93
N SER A 282 0.73 -1.10 -12.60
CA SER A 282 0.38 -2.50 -12.48
C SER A 282 -1.01 -2.79 -13.03
N TYR A 283 -1.19 -4.03 -13.43
CA TYR A 283 -2.46 -4.55 -13.87
C TYR A 283 -2.71 -5.89 -13.20
N ASP A 284 -3.84 -5.99 -12.50
CA ASP A 284 -4.30 -7.21 -11.86
C ASP A 284 -5.27 -7.92 -12.80
N ALA A 285 -4.97 -9.13 -13.24
CA ALA A 285 -5.87 -9.99 -13.98
C ALA A 285 -6.51 -10.99 -13.01
N ASN A 286 -7.84 -10.93 -12.85
CA ASN A 286 -8.56 -11.84 -11.96
C ASN A 286 -8.54 -13.27 -12.51
N VAL A 287 -8.16 -14.22 -11.65
CA VAL A 287 -8.19 -15.66 -11.94
C VAL A 287 -9.07 -16.42 -10.94
N SER A 288 -9.67 -15.72 -9.98
CA SER A 288 -10.63 -16.26 -9.02
C SER A 288 -12.01 -16.52 -9.64
N GLY A 289 -12.95 -17.02 -8.86
CA GLY A 289 -14.34 -17.17 -9.29
C GLY A 289 -15.00 -15.87 -9.79
N LEU A 290 -14.47 -14.70 -9.40
CA LEU A 290 -14.90 -13.39 -9.87
C LEU A 290 -14.54 -13.13 -11.34
N SER A 291 -13.60 -13.89 -11.92
CA SER A 291 -13.17 -13.75 -13.32
C SER A 291 -14.32 -13.94 -14.30
N VAL A 292 -15.32 -14.77 -13.97
CA VAL A 292 -16.52 -14.98 -14.80
C VAL A 292 -17.36 -13.70 -14.89
N ALA A 293 -17.51 -12.97 -13.79
CA ALA A 293 -18.29 -11.72 -13.74
C ALA A 293 -17.48 -10.53 -14.28
N SER A 294 -16.17 -10.50 -14.04
CA SER A 294 -15.30 -9.39 -14.44
C SER A 294 -14.71 -9.51 -15.85
N GLY A 295 -14.91 -10.63 -16.53
CA GLY A 295 -14.21 -10.92 -17.78
C GLY A 295 -12.70 -11.01 -17.63
N GLY A 296 -12.21 -11.32 -16.40
CA GLY A 296 -10.78 -11.35 -16.06
C GLY A 296 -10.19 -9.98 -15.72
N ILE A 297 -10.94 -8.88 -15.83
CA ILE A 297 -10.46 -7.53 -15.51
C ILE A 297 -10.54 -7.31 -14.00
N GLY A 298 -9.39 -7.13 -13.34
CA GLY A 298 -9.28 -6.91 -11.91
C GLY A 298 -9.09 -5.44 -11.55
N ALA A 299 -7.84 -4.99 -11.56
CA ALA A 299 -7.49 -3.62 -11.19
C ALA A 299 -6.36 -3.06 -12.05
N PHE A 300 -6.36 -1.74 -12.19
CA PHE A 300 -5.25 -0.96 -12.72
C PHE A 300 -4.72 -0.04 -11.63
N GLU A 301 -3.40 0.06 -11.51
CA GLU A 301 -2.74 1.03 -10.66
C GLU A 301 -1.72 1.84 -11.44
N GLY A 302 -1.64 3.13 -11.15
CA GLY A 302 -0.60 4.02 -11.65
C GLY A 302 -0.07 4.88 -10.51
N GLY A 303 1.23 5.03 -10.42
CA GLY A 303 1.86 5.83 -9.38
C GLY A 303 3.06 6.61 -9.89
N MET A 304 3.37 7.68 -9.15
CA MET A 304 4.56 8.50 -9.36
C MET A 304 5.18 8.83 -8.01
N VAL A 305 6.49 8.71 -7.93
CA VAL A 305 7.26 9.14 -6.77
C VAL A 305 8.34 10.10 -7.22
N TYR A 306 8.49 11.19 -6.48
CA TYR A 306 9.59 12.16 -6.65
C TYR A 306 10.47 12.17 -5.42
N ARG A 307 11.79 12.04 -5.61
CA ARG A 307 12.81 12.05 -4.55
C ARG A 307 13.54 13.38 -4.54
N PHE A 308 13.45 14.10 -3.43
CA PHE A 308 14.21 15.34 -3.24
C PHE A 308 15.65 15.02 -2.87
N THR A 309 16.60 15.31 -3.76
CA THR A 309 18.03 15.10 -3.51
C THR A 309 18.64 16.40 -3.01
N SER A 310 19.49 16.31 -1.96
CA SER A 310 20.31 17.46 -1.56
C SER A 310 21.37 17.71 -2.61
N GLY A 311 21.51 18.95 -3.09
CA GLY A 311 22.55 19.35 -4.06
C GLY A 311 23.99 19.32 -3.55
N SER A 312 24.27 18.66 -2.42
CA SER A 312 25.59 18.51 -1.85
C SER A 312 26.41 17.46 -2.63
N LYS A 313 27.61 17.85 -3.02
CA LYS A 313 28.61 17.08 -3.78
C LYS A 313 28.64 15.61 -3.42
N LYS A 314 28.76 14.75 -4.46
CA LYS A 314 28.98 13.30 -4.46
C LYS A 314 29.98 12.85 -3.36
N THR A 315 29.52 12.69 -2.14
CA THR A 315 30.20 11.81 -1.18
C THR A 315 29.97 10.40 -1.72
N LYS A 316 31.04 9.56 -1.77
CA LYS A 316 30.94 8.16 -2.26
C LYS A 316 29.61 7.55 -1.82
N ARG A 317 28.69 7.39 -2.76
CA ARG A 317 27.33 6.90 -2.50
C ARG A 317 27.45 5.47 -2.01
N ILE A 318 27.24 5.27 -0.72
CA ILE A 318 26.87 3.96 -0.25
C ILE A 318 25.41 3.82 -0.71
N LYS A 319 25.19 3.03 -1.76
CA LYS A 319 23.85 2.81 -2.32
C LYS A 319 22.94 2.30 -1.20
N CYS A 320 21.97 3.11 -0.79
CA CYS A 320 20.82 2.54 -0.08
C CYS A 320 20.09 1.65 -1.08
N PRO A 321 19.47 0.55 -0.64
CA PRO A 321 18.58 -0.19 -1.51
C PRO A 321 17.55 0.79 -2.08
N GLN A 322 17.59 1.02 -3.38
CA GLN A 322 16.62 1.86 -4.08
C GLN A 322 15.34 1.02 -4.21
N TYR A 323 14.26 1.51 -3.66
CA TYR A 323 12.91 0.95 -3.83
C TYR A 323 11.95 2.05 -4.20
#